data_12b21379fa2b6872dca6aaa12236fcd8
#
_entry.id   12b21379fa2b6872dca6aaa12236fcd8
#
_cell.length_a   1.000
_cell.length_b   1.000
_cell.length_c   1.000
_cell.angle_alpha   90.00
_cell.angle_beta   90.00
_cell.angle_gamma   90.00
#
_symmetry.space_group_name_H-M   'P 1'
#
loop_
_entity.id
_entity.type
_entity.pdbx_description
1 polymer ?
#
loop_
_entity_poly.entity_id
_entity_poly.type
_entity_poly.pdbx_seq_one_letter_code
_entity_poly.pdbx_strand_id
1 'polypeptide(L)'
;MNWADIPAVQPVTDSFWAAHYLQRTPGGTYAYDVRLRLSNDGGRNWRDAGSPHQDGTLTEHGFVSLYANAGRLGVVWLDGRETSASVDAANHHAGHGGMALRAASMDAQGQFSGREQVDRLVCDCCQTAAVMTLDSPLVVYRDRTKSEQRDIVSSRWLQDGWSQPKPVGVDGWQINGCPVNGPALAARQNAVAALWYSGANGQSQIFFSRSADGGVSFDRKLKINKGRALGRVTLLMYPDRSALLAWMRENTSGTAHIVGRFISSNNELGPILEFVQVSPKRASGFPKLFLSDVGTVLAWTDQSDVAPRVRTLIVDELLGK
;
A
#
# COMPACT_ATOMS: atom_id res chain seq x y z
N MET A 1 -14.33 7.20 8.05
CA MET A 1 -13.00 6.66 7.66
C MET A 1 -13.19 5.76 6.47
N ASN A 2 -12.23 5.78 5.57
CA ASN A 2 -12.25 4.94 4.37
C ASN A 2 -12.03 3.47 4.76
N TRP A 3 -12.82 2.56 4.17
CA TRP A 3 -12.73 1.12 4.47
C TRP A 3 -11.41 0.48 3.99
N ALA A 4 -10.74 1.13 3.06
CA ALA A 4 -9.48 0.66 2.48
C ALA A 4 -8.24 1.21 3.20
N ASP A 5 -8.43 2.08 4.17
CA ASP A 5 -7.35 2.62 4.97
C ASP A 5 -7.20 1.76 6.24
N ILE A 6 -6.18 0.93 6.23
CA ILE A 6 -5.95 -0.12 7.23
C ILE A 6 -4.74 0.20 8.10
N PRO A 7 -4.78 -0.10 9.41
CA PRO A 7 -3.63 0.08 10.28
C PRO A 7 -2.48 -0.85 9.90
N ALA A 8 -1.26 -0.45 10.26
CA ALA A 8 -0.07 -1.28 10.09
C ALA A 8 0.87 -1.18 11.29
N VAL A 9 1.70 -2.22 11.44
CA VAL A 9 2.80 -2.29 12.40
C VAL A 9 4.09 -2.50 11.63
N GLN A 10 5.14 -1.76 12.00
CA GLN A 10 6.48 -1.85 11.42
C GLN A 10 7.51 -2.03 12.52
N PRO A 11 8.17 -3.20 12.62
CA PRO A 11 9.42 -3.34 13.34
C PRO A 11 10.51 -2.49 12.66
N VAL A 12 11.17 -1.62 13.41
CA VAL A 12 12.28 -0.78 12.93
C VAL A 12 13.61 -1.37 13.34
N THR A 13 13.70 -1.80 14.60
CA THR A 13 14.77 -2.62 15.17
C THR A 13 14.15 -3.72 16.03
N ASP A 14 14.95 -4.58 16.65
CA ASP A 14 14.45 -5.63 17.54
C ASP A 14 13.60 -5.06 18.70
N SER A 15 13.94 -3.90 19.21
CA SER A 15 13.24 -3.24 20.30
C SER A 15 12.30 -2.13 19.84
N PHE A 16 12.68 -1.33 18.85
CA PHE A 16 11.87 -0.20 18.38
C PHE A 16 10.87 -0.65 17.32
N TRP A 17 9.58 -0.58 17.66
CA TRP A 17 8.46 -0.86 16.77
C TRP A 17 7.52 0.34 16.71
N ALA A 18 6.88 0.53 15.58
CA ALA A 18 5.88 1.57 15.40
C ALA A 18 4.59 0.99 14.81
N ALA A 19 3.46 1.57 15.20
CA ALA A 19 2.15 1.25 14.66
C ALA A 19 1.41 2.53 14.33
N HIS A 20 0.58 2.51 13.28
CA HIS A 20 -0.33 3.60 13.00
C HIS A 20 -1.78 3.14 13.06
N TYR A 21 -2.65 4.08 13.40
CA TYR A 21 -4.10 3.97 13.31
C TYR A 21 -4.71 5.33 12.96
N LEU A 22 -5.97 5.33 12.59
CA LEU A 22 -6.71 6.54 12.27
C LEU A 22 -7.57 6.97 13.44
N GLN A 23 -7.53 8.23 13.78
CA GLN A 23 -8.35 8.85 14.81
C GLN A 23 -9.33 9.84 14.18
N ARG A 24 -10.63 9.62 14.35
CA ARG A 24 -11.64 10.59 13.90
C ARG A 24 -11.46 11.94 14.58
N THR A 25 -11.63 13.01 13.80
CA THR A 25 -11.69 14.40 14.27
C THR A 25 -13.09 14.96 14.02
N PRO A 26 -13.48 16.04 14.71
CA PRO A 26 -14.69 16.78 14.38
C PRO A 26 -14.57 17.36 12.97
N GLY A 27 -15.47 17.11 12.05
CA GLY A 27 -15.40 17.70 10.70
C GLY A 27 -16.06 16.86 9.61
N GLY A 28 -16.60 15.69 9.95
CA GLY A 28 -17.33 14.89 8.98
C GLY A 28 -16.82 13.47 8.79
N THR A 29 -17.33 12.80 7.75
CA THR A 29 -17.09 11.36 7.53
C THR A 29 -15.62 11.06 7.23
N TYR A 30 -14.93 11.95 6.53
CA TYR A 30 -13.54 11.81 6.11
C TYR A 30 -12.58 12.71 6.88
N ALA A 31 -13.01 13.33 7.99
CA ALA A 31 -12.13 14.06 8.89
C ALA A 31 -11.50 13.09 9.89
N TYR A 32 -10.23 12.78 9.70
CA TYR A 32 -9.45 11.94 10.61
C TYR A 32 -7.95 12.16 10.45
N ASP A 33 -7.24 11.88 11.52
CA ASP A 33 -5.80 12.04 11.64
C ASP A 33 -5.09 10.71 11.63
N VAL A 34 -3.88 10.68 11.10
CA VAL A 34 -2.92 9.61 11.34
C VAL A 34 -2.37 9.76 12.76
N ARG A 35 -2.48 8.70 13.55
CA ARG A 35 -1.87 8.60 14.87
C ARG A 35 -0.83 7.50 14.89
N LEU A 36 0.30 7.76 15.54
CA LEU A 36 1.36 6.79 15.71
C LEU A 36 1.49 6.38 17.17
N ARG A 37 1.78 5.11 17.35
CA ARG A 37 2.23 4.54 18.62
C ARG A 37 3.59 3.94 18.43
N LEU A 38 4.43 4.00 19.43
CA LEU A 38 5.73 3.36 19.41
C LEU A 38 5.95 2.49 20.64
N SER A 39 6.75 1.45 20.44
CA SER A 39 7.25 0.54 21.45
C SER A 39 8.77 0.55 21.40
N ASN A 40 9.41 0.50 22.55
CA ASN A 40 10.87 0.36 22.69
C ASN A 40 11.27 -0.97 23.35
N ASP A 41 10.35 -1.95 23.38
CA ASP A 41 10.52 -3.26 24.00
C ASP A 41 10.01 -4.43 23.15
N GLY A 42 10.07 -4.27 21.82
CA GLY A 42 9.64 -5.29 20.84
C GLY A 42 8.14 -5.51 20.81
N GLY A 43 7.35 -4.46 21.00
CA GLY A 43 5.89 -4.50 20.87
C GLY A 43 5.15 -4.90 22.16
N ARG A 44 5.83 -5.05 23.30
CA ARG A 44 5.19 -5.44 24.57
C ARG A 44 4.42 -4.27 25.20
N ASN A 45 5.01 -3.08 25.20
CA ASN A 45 4.37 -1.86 25.71
C ASN A 45 4.37 -0.78 24.62
N TRP A 46 3.29 0.00 24.58
CA TRP A 46 3.06 1.00 23.53
C TRP A 46 2.72 2.36 24.15
N ARG A 47 3.37 3.42 23.68
CA ARG A 47 3.05 4.82 24.02
C ARG A 47 2.61 5.61 22.81
N ASP A 48 1.88 6.70 23.03
CA ASP A 48 1.51 7.63 21.97
C ASP A 48 2.77 8.37 21.46
N ALA A 49 2.88 8.48 20.15
CA ALA A 49 3.94 9.20 19.46
C ALA A 49 3.40 10.40 18.65
N GLY A 50 2.11 10.71 18.79
CA GLY A 50 1.49 11.84 18.11
C GLY A 50 1.18 11.58 16.65
N SER A 51 1.21 12.62 15.83
CA SER A 51 0.88 12.61 14.41
C SER A 51 2.06 13.07 13.55
N PRO A 52 2.26 12.50 12.36
CA PRO A 52 3.28 12.97 11.42
C PRO A 52 2.94 14.34 10.82
N HIS A 53 1.67 14.72 10.81
CA HIS A 53 1.19 16.03 10.36
C HIS A 53 0.79 16.93 11.52
N GLN A 54 0.83 18.24 11.31
CA GLN A 54 0.54 19.27 12.32
C GLN A 54 -0.08 20.51 11.66
N ASP A 55 -0.91 20.30 10.64
CA ASP A 55 -1.54 21.40 9.89
C ASP A 55 -2.82 21.94 10.55
N GLY A 56 -3.42 21.17 11.47
CA GLY A 56 -4.63 21.55 12.19
C GLY A 56 -5.90 21.56 11.34
N THR A 57 -5.86 21.03 10.12
CA THR A 57 -7.05 20.96 9.26
C THR A 57 -7.93 19.76 9.64
N LEU A 58 -9.25 19.94 9.50
CA LEU A 58 -10.24 18.88 9.73
C LEU A 58 -10.54 18.12 8.44
N THR A 59 -9.48 17.57 7.83
CA THR A 59 -9.52 16.87 6.55
C THR A 59 -9.07 15.42 6.69
N GLU A 60 -9.04 14.69 5.58
CA GLU A 60 -8.59 13.31 5.53
C GLU A 60 -7.05 13.23 5.55
N HIS A 61 -6.50 12.48 6.53
CA HIS A 61 -5.09 12.12 6.59
C HIS A 61 -4.98 10.61 6.81
N GLY A 62 -4.45 9.88 5.83
CA GLY A 62 -4.46 8.42 5.93
C GLY A 62 -3.65 7.70 4.86
N PHE A 63 -4.04 6.46 4.58
CA PHE A 63 -3.37 5.59 3.60
C PHE A 63 -1.86 5.46 3.81
N VAL A 64 -1.51 5.20 5.06
CA VAL A 64 -0.14 5.26 5.57
C VAL A 64 0.68 4.06 5.13
N SER A 65 1.92 4.31 4.73
CA SER A 65 2.96 3.31 4.61
C SER A 65 4.09 3.59 5.59
N LEU A 66 4.56 2.54 6.25
CA LEU A 66 5.67 2.57 7.20
C LEU A 66 6.84 1.77 6.64
N TYR A 67 8.07 2.25 6.85
CA TYR A 67 9.29 1.51 6.52
C TYR A 67 10.40 1.80 7.52
N ALA A 68 11.30 0.82 7.72
CA ALA A 68 12.48 0.99 8.57
C ALA A 68 13.64 1.58 7.76
N ASN A 69 14.33 2.57 8.32
CA ASN A 69 15.51 3.20 7.71
C ASN A 69 16.54 3.54 8.79
N ALA A 70 17.64 2.78 8.84
CA ALA A 70 18.78 3.03 9.73
C ALA A 70 18.39 3.34 11.19
N GLY A 71 17.51 2.53 11.77
CA GLY A 71 17.02 2.70 13.15
C GLY A 71 15.97 3.81 13.34
N ARG A 72 15.51 4.42 12.27
CA ARG A 72 14.40 5.37 12.24
C ARG A 72 13.19 4.79 11.51
N LEU A 73 12.02 5.26 11.84
CA LEU A 73 10.78 4.98 11.10
C LEU A 73 10.63 6.00 9.97
N GLY A 74 10.44 5.54 8.75
CA GLY A 74 9.89 6.35 7.67
C GLY A 74 8.37 6.20 7.63
N VAL A 75 7.67 7.32 7.45
CA VAL A 75 6.20 7.41 7.39
C VAL A 75 5.83 8.16 6.12
N VAL A 76 4.95 7.57 5.31
CA VAL A 76 4.36 8.20 4.11
C VAL A 76 2.85 8.16 4.27
N TRP A 77 2.16 9.27 3.95
CA TRP A 77 0.70 9.33 4.08
C TRP A 77 0.07 10.20 2.99
N LEU A 78 -1.20 9.96 2.70
CA LEU A 78 -2.03 10.86 1.92
C LEU A 78 -2.54 11.98 2.83
N ASP A 79 -2.46 13.20 2.36
CA ASP A 79 -2.68 14.42 3.12
C ASP A 79 -3.70 15.32 2.43
N GLY A 80 -4.83 15.52 3.06
CA GLY A 80 -5.96 16.27 2.52
C GLY A 80 -6.00 17.73 2.91
N ARG A 81 -4.96 18.31 3.51
CA ARG A 81 -4.98 19.72 3.98
C ARG A 81 -5.35 20.73 2.88
N GLU A 82 -5.02 20.43 1.65
CA GLU A 82 -5.32 21.31 0.50
C GLU A 82 -6.73 21.06 -0.08
N THR A 83 -7.43 20.02 0.37
CA THR A 83 -8.82 19.74 -0.06
C THR A 83 -9.83 20.63 0.65
N SER A 84 -9.50 21.22 1.80
CA SER A 84 -10.37 22.09 2.57
C SER A 84 -10.69 23.44 1.90
N ALA A 85 -9.94 23.83 0.89
CA ALA A 85 -10.18 25.04 0.11
C ALA A 85 -11.38 24.94 -0.85
N SER A 86 -11.97 23.75 -1.03
CA SER A 86 -13.14 23.49 -1.87
C SER A 86 -14.34 23.11 -1.01
N VAL A 87 -15.15 24.11 -0.65
CA VAL A 87 -16.30 23.97 0.24
C VAL A 87 -17.52 23.41 -0.50
N ASP A 88 -17.44 22.20 -1.01
CA ASP A 88 -18.62 21.45 -1.42
C ASP A 88 -18.49 19.99 -0.96
N ALA A 89 -18.93 19.75 0.27
CA ALA A 89 -18.89 18.42 0.92
C ALA A 89 -19.72 17.33 0.22
N ALA A 90 -20.46 17.67 -0.83
CA ALA A 90 -21.25 16.73 -1.65
C ALA A 90 -20.49 16.21 -2.90
N ASN A 91 -19.40 16.84 -3.29
CA ASN A 91 -18.62 16.51 -4.49
C ASN A 91 -17.13 16.38 -4.19
N HIS A 92 -16.74 15.36 -3.42
CA HIS A 92 -15.32 15.03 -3.18
C HIS A 92 -14.48 14.78 -4.46
N HIS A 93 -15.12 14.80 -5.63
CA HIS A 93 -14.49 14.58 -6.93
C HIS A 93 -14.44 15.81 -7.85
N ALA A 94 -15.05 16.94 -7.45
CA ALA A 94 -15.20 18.10 -8.33
C ALA A 94 -14.44 19.37 -7.89
N GLY A 95 -13.72 19.35 -6.77
CA GLY A 95 -12.94 20.48 -6.29
C GLY A 95 -11.54 20.54 -6.91
N HIS A 96 -11.01 21.73 -7.14
CA HIS A 96 -9.66 21.97 -7.69
C HIS A 96 -8.51 21.57 -6.72
N GLY A 97 -8.80 21.00 -5.54
CA GLY A 97 -7.85 20.43 -4.59
C GLY A 97 -7.91 18.90 -4.60
N GLY A 98 -6.76 18.24 -4.48
CA GLY A 98 -6.63 16.79 -4.32
C GLY A 98 -5.75 16.47 -3.12
N MET A 99 -5.67 15.17 -2.79
CA MET A 99 -4.74 14.70 -1.77
C MET A 99 -3.31 14.86 -2.26
N ALA A 100 -2.42 15.32 -1.38
CA ALA A 100 -0.98 15.27 -1.59
C ALA A 100 -0.40 14.00 -0.96
N LEU A 101 0.76 13.58 -1.44
CA LEU A 101 1.57 12.56 -0.78
C LEU A 101 2.65 13.25 0.04
N ARG A 102 2.74 12.94 1.33
CA ARG A 102 3.75 13.49 2.24
C ARG A 102 4.53 12.40 2.95
N ALA A 103 5.71 12.76 3.42
CA ALA A 103 6.59 11.87 4.15
C ALA A 103 7.21 12.56 5.36
N ALA A 104 7.60 11.76 6.35
CA ALA A 104 8.39 12.19 7.50
C ALA A 104 9.23 11.03 8.03
N SER A 105 10.21 11.34 8.86
CA SER A 105 10.98 10.35 9.63
C SER A 105 10.73 10.55 11.12
N MET A 106 10.73 9.46 11.90
CA MET A 106 10.57 9.48 13.35
C MET A 106 11.66 8.63 14.01
N ASP A 107 12.25 9.11 15.09
CA ASP A 107 13.20 8.33 15.90
C ASP A 107 12.51 7.52 17.00
N ALA A 108 13.29 6.72 17.74
CA ALA A 108 12.79 5.89 18.85
C ALA A 108 12.28 6.72 20.06
N GLN A 109 12.58 8.02 20.12
CA GLN A 109 12.06 8.96 21.11
C GLN A 109 10.71 9.55 20.69
N GLY A 110 10.28 9.32 19.43
CA GLY A 110 9.04 9.85 18.85
C GLY A 110 9.19 11.24 18.25
N GLN A 111 10.43 11.69 18.01
CA GLN A 111 10.69 13.00 17.40
C GLN A 111 10.62 12.89 15.88
N PHE A 112 9.73 13.68 15.29
CA PHE A 112 9.59 13.77 13.84
C PHE A 112 10.59 14.75 13.23
N SER A 113 11.05 14.41 12.03
CA SER A 113 11.91 15.27 11.20
C SER A 113 11.62 15.03 9.72
N GLY A 114 12.07 15.94 8.84
CA GLY A 114 11.96 15.81 7.40
C GLY A 114 10.50 15.69 6.92
N ARG A 115 9.62 16.57 7.42
CA ARG A 115 8.24 16.64 6.94
C ARG A 115 8.21 17.30 5.57
N GLU A 116 8.09 16.47 4.53
CA GLU A 116 8.21 16.92 3.15
C GLU A 116 7.02 16.49 2.32
N GLN A 117 6.79 17.23 1.24
CA GLN A 117 5.83 16.86 0.21
C GLN A 117 6.54 16.02 -0.84
N VAL A 118 6.04 14.80 -1.08
CA VAL A 118 6.53 13.88 -2.11
C VAL A 118 5.88 14.21 -3.45
N ASP A 119 4.55 14.40 -3.43
CA ASP A 119 3.76 14.74 -4.62
C ASP A 119 2.58 15.63 -4.22
N ARG A 120 2.16 16.51 -5.12
CA ARG A 120 1.13 17.52 -4.88
C ARG A 120 -0.29 17.03 -5.17
N LEU A 121 -0.43 16.06 -6.07
CA LEU A 121 -1.73 15.58 -6.52
C LEU A 121 -1.67 14.09 -6.80
N VAL A 122 -2.32 13.30 -5.95
CA VAL A 122 -2.33 11.84 -6.02
C VAL A 122 -3.75 11.30 -5.90
N CYS A 123 -3.92 9.99 -6.10
CA CYS A 123 -5.21 9.31 -5.89
C CYS A 123 -5.64 9.42 -4.42
N ASP A 124 -6.83 9.98 -4.17
CA ASP A 124 -7.32 10.34 -2.85
C ASP A 124 -7.66 9.12 -1.96
N CYS A 125 -7.77 7.92 -2.52
CA CYS A 125 -8.34 6.76 -1.83
C CYS A 125 -7.61 5.46 -2.11
N CYS A 126 -6.35 5.54 -2.52
CA CYS A 126 -5.53 4.37 -2.84
C CYS A 126 -4.40 4.20 -1.85
N GLN A 127 -4.19 2.97 -1.37
CA GLN A 127 -3.04 2.66 -0.52
C GLN A 127 -1.75 3.06 -1.22
N THR A 128 -0.79 3.49 -0.43
CA THR A 128 0.60 3.65 -0.84
C THR A 128 1.40 2.41 -0.46
N ALA A 129 2.61 2.26 -1.00
CA ALA A 129 3.55 1.25 -0.57
C ALA A 129 4.96 1.84 -0.52
N ALA A 130 5.64 1.71 0.61
CA ALA A 130 6.98 2.24 0.80
C ALA A 130 7.93 1.18 1.34
N VAL A 131 9.16 1.20 0.88
CA VAL A 131 10.24 0.30 1.31
C VAL A 131 11.56 1.05 1.39
N MET A 132 12.49 0.52 2.18
CA MET A 132 13.89 0.89 2.09
C MET A 132 14.58 -0.01 1.05
N THR A 133 15.25 0.58 0.06
CA THR A 133 16.19 -0.10 -0.80
C THR A 133 17.59 -0.05 -0.16
N LEU A 134 18.62 -0.61 -0.81
CA LEU A 134 19.97 -0.50 -0.29
C LEU A 134 20.41 0.96 -0.11
N ASP A 135 20.03 1.82 -1.05
CA ASP A 135 20.58 3.17 -1.17
C ASP A 135 19.62 4.26 -0.67
N SER A 136 18.29 4.03 -0.76
CA SER A 136 17.33 5.08 -0.42
C SER A 136 15.91 4.56 -0.20
N PRO A 137 15.06 5.28 0.53
CA PRO A 137 13.62 5.06 0.54
C PRO A 137 13.01 5.19 -0.86
N LEU A 138 12.06 4.29 -1.14
CA LEU A 138 11.24 4.27 -2.34
C LEU A 138 9.78 4.20 -1.94
N VAL A 139 8.95 5.05 -2.52
CA VAL A 139 7.49 4.97 -2.42
C VAL A 139 6.89 4.73 -3.80
N VAL A 140 5.90 3.84 -3.87
CA VAL A 140 5.09 3.57 -5.06
C VAL A 140 3.63 3.86 -4.70
N TYR A 141 2.95 4.59 -5.55
CA TYR A 141 1.59 5.07 -5.30
C TYR A 141 0.82 5.25 -6.60
N ARG A 142 -0.48 5.41 -6.49
CA ARG A 142 -1.32 5.77 -7.62
C ARG A 142 -1.34 7.28 -7.78
N ASP A 143 -0.87 7.74 -8.91
CA ASP A 143 -0.88 9.15 -9.32
C ASP A 143 -2.30 9.64 -9.65
N ARG A 144 -2.46 10.94 -9.78
CA ARG A 144 -3.63 11.61 -10.31
C ARG A 144 -3.22 12.82 -11.13
N THR A 145 -3.50 12.79 -12.40
CA THR A 145 -3.32 13.96 -13.25
C THR A 145 -4.60 14.83 -13.28
N LYS A 146 -4.48 16.06 -13.78
CA LYS A 146 -5.65 16.93 -14.02
C LYS A 146 -6.68 16.34 -14.99
N SER A 147 -6.27 15.39 -15.83
CA SER A 147 -7.14 14.63 -16.75
C SER A 147 -7.66 13.33 -16.15
N GLU A 148 -7.53 13.14 -14.82
CA GLU A 148 -7.96 11.95 -14.08
C GLU A 148 -7.28 10.64 -14.52
N GLN A 149 -6.08 10.73 -15.09
CA GLN A 149 -5.24 9.56 -15.32
C GLN A 149 -4.64 9.08 -14.00
N ARG A 150 -4.77 7.80 -13.71
CA ARG A 150 -4.45 7.16 -12.42
C ARG A 150 -3.45 6.01 -12.58
N ASP A 151 -2.31 6.25 -13.19
CA ASP A 151 -1.25 5.27 -13.35
C ASP A 151 -0.43 5.08 -12.06
N ILE A 152 0.37 4.02 -12.01
CA ILE A 152 1.26 3.75 -10.89
C ILE A 152 2.61 4.40 -11.15
N VAL A 153 3.05 5.20 -10.20
CA VAL A 153 4.33 5.92 -10.22
C VAL A 153 5.16 5.63 -8.98
N SER A 154 6.42 5.99 -9.03
CA SER A 154 7.35 5.91 -7.91
C SER A 154 8.08 7.22 -7.69
N SER A 155 8.42 7.51 -6.43
CA SER A 155 9.35 8.54 -6.04
C SER A 155 10.39 7.98 -5.09
N ARG A 156 11.65 8.40 -5.23
CA ARG A 156 12.78 7.98 -4.40
C ARG A 156 13.30 9.17 -3.61
N TRP A 157 13.78 8.90 -2.40
CA TRP A 157 14.54 9.90 -1.67
C TRP A 157 15.92 10.06 -2.32
N LEU A 158 16.27 11.30 -2.65
CA LEU A 158 17.59 11.72 -3.10
C LEU A 158 18.29 12.46 -1.96
N GLN A 159 19.50 12.97 -2.17
CA GLN A 159 20.26 13.68 -1.13
C GLN A 159 19.53 14.90 -0.58
N ASP A 160 18.76 15.58 -1.43
CA ASP A 160 18.14 16.88 -1.13
C ASP A 160 16.60 16.86 -1.19
N GLY A 161 15.96 15.68 -1.17
CA GLY A 161 14.50 15.57 -1.22
C GLY A 161 14.00 14.41 -2.08
N TRP A 162 12.69 14.33 -2.26
CA TRP A 162 12.06 13.32 -3.08
C TRP A 162 12.16 13.64 -4.58
N SER A 163 12.45 12.61 -5.38
CA SER A 163 12.49 12.75 -6.84
C SER A 163 11.11 13.09 -7.41
N GLN A 164 11.09 13.69 -8.59
CA GLN A 164 9.86 13.76 -9.36
C GLN A 164 9.30 12.36 -9.62
N PRO A 165 7.96 12.20 -9.69
CA PRO A 165 7.32 10.92 -9.99
C PRO A 165 7.81 10.33 -11.32
N LYS A 166 8.09 9.02 -11.30
CA LYS A 166 8.44 8.25 -12.50
C LYS A 166 7.46 7.09 -12.68
N PRO A 167 7.05 6.76 -13.90
CA PRO A 167 6.17 5.64 -14.15
C PRO A 167 6.79 4.30 -13.70
N VAL A 168 6.01 3.51 -12.95
CA VAL A 168 6.25 2.08 -12.71
C VAL A 168 5.58 1.27 -13.81
N GLY A 169 4.38 1.71 -14.24
CA GLY A 169 3.68 1.16 -15.37
C GLY A 169 2.68 2.16 -15.94
N VAL A 170 2.75 2.39 -17.24
CA VAL A 170 1.78 3.24 -17.94
C VAL A 170 0.62 2.36 -18.40
N ASP A 171 -0.53 2.52 -17.76
CA ASP A 171 -1.76 1.79 -18.09
C ASP A 171 -2.71 2.65 -18.91
N GLY A 172 -2.59 3.98 -18.79
CA GLY A 172 -3.50 4.95 -19.38
C GLY A 172 -4.88 4.90 -18.73
N TRP A 173 -4.94 4.52 -17.44
CA TRP A 173 -6.21 4.36 -16.75
C TRP A 173 -6.80 5.71 -16.36
N GLN A 174 -7.80 6.14 -17.11
CA GLN A 174 -8.62 7.31 -16.77
C GLN A 174 -9.85 6.88 -15.99
N ILE A 175 -10.04 7.46 -14.82
CA ILE A 175 -11.22 7.23 -13.98
C ILE A 175 -11.53 8.45 -13.13
N ASN A 176 -12.72 9.00 -13.33
CA ASN A 176 -13.28 10.03 -12.46
C ASN A 176 -13.98 9.35 -11.27
N GLY A 177 -13.20 8.89 -10.30
CA GLY A 177 -13.72 8.14 -9.15
C GLY A 177 -12.61 7.55 -8.29
N CYS A 178 -13.02 6.77 -7.29
CA CYS A 178 -12.12 6.11 -6.33
C CYS A 178 -11.83 4.66 -6.71
N PRO A 179 -10.66 4.34 -7.28
CA PRO A 179 -10.29 2.95 -7.59
C PRO A 179 -10.14 2.07 -6.35
N VAL A 180 -9.73 2.66 -5.22
CA VAL A 180 -9.53 2.00 -3.93
C VAL A 180 -8.60 0.78 -4.03
N ASN A 181 -7.64 0.84 -4.93
CA ASN A 181 -6.66 -0.20 -5.24
C ASN A 181 -5.29 0.43 -5.42
N GLY A 182 -4.51 0.48 -4.37
CA GLY A 182 -3.12 0.88 -4.41
C GLY A 182 -2.19 -0.26 -4.82
N PRO A 183 -0.89 0.03 -5.00
CA PRO A 183 0.13 -0.97 -5.28
C PRO A 183 0.54 -1.76 -4.05
N ALA A 184 1.17 -2.92 -4.28
CA ALA A 184 2.00 -3.62 -3.32
C ALA A 184 3.46 -3.55 -3.78
N LEU A 185 4.39 -3.48 -2.84
CA LEU A 185 5.81 -3.29 -3.08
C LEU A 185 6.62 -4.18 -2.15
N ALA A 186 7.70 -4.76 -2.66
CA ALA A 186 8.70 -5.45 -1.87
C ALA A 186 10.10 -5.14 -2.41
N ALA A 187 11.09 -5.09 -1.52
CA ALA A 187 12.47 -4.88 -1.90
C ALA A 187 13.42 -5.81 -1.14
N ARG A 188 14.50 -6.19 -1.80
CA ARG A 188 15.69 -6.80 -1.21
C ARG A 188 16.90 -6.15 -1.82
N GLN A 189 17.61 -5.36 -1.00
CA GLN A 189 18.66 -4.48 -1.49
C GLN A 189 18.10 -3.57 -2.60
N ASN A 190 18.71 -3.57 -3.80
CA ASN A 190 18.23 -2.80 -4.95
C ASN A 190 17.31 -3.58 -5.89
N ALA A 191 17.02 -4.86 -5.59
CA ALA A 191 15.97 -5.58 -6.29
C ALA A 191 14.61 -5.19 -5.72
N VAL A 192 13.75 -4.63 -6.55
CA VAL A 192 12.40 -4.17 -6.19
C VAL A 192 11.38 -4.90 -7.05
N ALA A 193 10.22 -5.19 -6.50
CA ALA A 193 9.08 -5.73 -7.20
C ALA A 193 7.82 -4.93 -6.83
N ALA A 194 7.02 -4.57 -7.84
CA ALA A 194 5.76 -3.87 -7.70
C ALA A 194 4.62 -4.67 -8.33
N LEU A 195 3.46 -4.70 -7.66
CA LEU A 195 2.24 -5.37 -8.10
C LEU A 195 1.08 -4.39 -7.97
N TRP A 196 0.23 -4.28 -9.01
CA TRP A 196 -0.89 -3.35 -8.96
C TRP A 196 -2.08 -3.80 -9.80
N TYR A 197 -3.24 -3.24 -9.48
CA TYR A 197 -4.48 -3.38 -10.22
C TYR A 197 -4.64 -2.23 -11.21
N SER A 198 -5.20 -2.51 -12.38
CA SER A 198 -5.64 -1.52 -13.36
C SER A 198 -7.02 -1.89 -13.92
N GLY A 199 -7.89 -0.90 -14.05
CA GLY A 199 -9.19 -1.01 -14.71
C GLY A 199 -9.20 -0.36 -16.09
N ALA A 200 -8.03 -0.09 -16.68
CA ALA A 200 -7.92 0.56 -17.98
C ALA A 200 -8.70 -0.21 -19.06
N ASN A 201 -9.33 0.53 -19.98
CA ASN A 201 -10.16 -0.01 -21.08
C ASN A 201 -11.31 -0.94 -20.60
N GLY A 202 -11.82 -0.72 -19.38
CA GLY A 202 -12.88 -1.55 -18.80
C GLY A 202 -12.45 -2.98 -18.44
N GLN A 203 -11.15 -3.27 -18.46
CA GLN A 203 -10.60 -4.60 -18.16
C GLN A 203 -9.94 -4.62 -16.79
N SER A 204 -10.37 -5.53 -15.91
CA SER A 204 -9.71 -5.73 -14.63
C SER A 204 -8.41 -6.52 -14.80
N GLN A 205 -7.29 -5.88 -14.55
CA GLN A 205 -5.96 -6.43 -14.80
C GLN A 205 -5.07 -6.29 -13.57
N ILE A 206 -4.23 -7.30 -13.33
CA ILE A 206 -3.15 -7.24 -12.35
C ILE A 206 -1.84 -7.23 -13.12
N PHE A 207 -1.04 -6.21 -12.85
CA PHE A 207 0.29 -6.04 -13.46
C PHE A 207 1.38 -6.16 -12.41
N PHE A 208 2.52 -6.65 -12.85
CA PHE A 208 3.74 -6.82 -12.08
C PHE A 208 4.90 -6.21 -12.85
N SER A 209 5.85 -5.60 -12.15
CA SER A 209 7.11 -5.14 -12.71
C SER A 209 8.24 -5.27 -11.69
N ARG A 210 9.47 -5.34 -12.17
CA ARG A 210 10.69 -5.34 -11.36
C ARG A 210 11.55 -4.13 -11.67
N SER A 211 12.41 -3.83 -10.71
CA SER A 211 13.55 -2.93 -10.84
C SER A 211 14.77 -3.63 -10.27
N ALA A 212 15.90 -3.50 -10.92
CA ALA A 212 17.20 -4.00 -10.45
C ALA A 212 18.08 -2.89 -9.82
N ASP A 213 17.65 -1.64 -9.92
CA ASP A 213 18.40 -0.43 -9.60
C ASP A 213 17.78 0.40 -8.47
N GLY A 214 17.04 -0.25 -7.56
CA GLY A 214 16.41 0.40 -6.40
C GLY A 214 15.24 1.32 -6.78
N GLY A 215 14.54 1.05 -7.90
CA GLY A 215 13.40 1.83 -8.35
C GLY A 215 13.77 3.08 -9.16
N VAL A 216 15.00 3.18 -9.68
CA VAL A 216 15.37 4.24 -10.64
C VAL A 216 14.66 4.03 -11.97
N SER A 217 14.55 2.76 -12.39
CA SER A 217 13.80 2.31 -13.55
C SER A 217 13.05 1.01 -13.26
N PHE A 218 11.99 0.74 -14.00
CA PHE A 218 11.21 -0.50 -13.90
C PHE A 218 11.16 -1.19 -15.26
N ASP A 219 11.20 -2.52 -15.23
CA ASP A 219 11.06 -3.36 -16.40
C ASP A 219 9.69 -3.21 -17.05
N ARG A 220 9.54 -3.78 -18.27
CA ARG A 220 8.23 -3.89 -18.91
C ARG A 220 7.26 -4.68 -18.02
N LYS A 221 6.09 -4.10 -17.76
CA LYS A 221 5.06 -4.74 -16.95
C LYS A 221 4.56 -6.06 -17.56
N LEU A 222 4.31 -7.02 -16.69
CA LEU A 222 3.75 -8.33 -17.01
C LEU A 222 2.31 -8.39 -16.51
N LYS A 223 1.39 -8.87 -17.35
CA LYS A 223 0.01 -9.19 -16.93
C LYS A 223 0.01 -10.53 -16.19
N ILE A 224 -0.53 -10.54 -14.97
CA ILE A 224 -0.45 -11.68 -14.05
C ILE A 224 -1.74 -12.48 -13.99
N ASN A 225 -2.91 -11.81 -14.01
CA ASN A 225 -4.19 -12.47 -13.80
C ASN A 225 -4.79 -13.10 -15.07
N LYS A 226 -5.60 -14.12 -14.84
CA LYS A 226 -6.65 -14.59 -15.74
C LYS A 226 -8.00 -14.37 -15.05
N GLY A 227 -9.03 -14.04 -15.81
CA GLY A 227 -10.36 -13.75 -15.27
C GLY A 227 -10.46 -12.38 -14.59
N ARG A 228 -11.61 -12.12 -13.95
CA ARG A 228 -11.95 -10.84 -13.34
C ARG A 228 -11.24 -10.67 -11.99
N ALA A 229 -10.37 -9.69 -11.89
CA ALA A 229 -9.71 -9.32 -10.66
C ALA A 229 -10.50 -8.23 -9.92
N LEU A 230 -10.58 -8.34 -8.59
CA LEU A 230 -11.08 -7.27 -7.70
C LEU A 230 -9.93 -6.36 -7.22
N GLY A 231 -8.69 -6.71 -7.53
CA GLY A 231 -7.51 -6.03 -7.00
C GLY A 231 -7.13 -6.54 -5.62
N ARG A 232 -6.96 -5.63 -4.65
CA ARG A 232 -6.54 -5.92 -3.27
C ARG A 232 -5.27 -6.77 -3.23
N VAL A 233 -4.27 -6.28 -3.95
CA VAL A 233 -3.01 -6.99 -4.19
C VAL A 233 -2.12 -7.03 -2.95
N THR A 234 -1.36 -8.11 -2.83
CA THR A 234 -0.26 -8.25 -1.87
C THR A 234 0.89 -9.01 -2.52
N LEU A 235 2.10 -8.78 -2.07
CA LEU A 235 3.34 -9.25 -2.69
C LEU A 235 4.35 -9.59 -1.59
N LEU A 236 4.99 -10.76 -1.72
CA LEU A 236 6.14 -11.18 -0.92
C LEU A 236 7.31 -11.52 -1.85
N MET A 237 8.49 -10.98 -1.58
CA MET A 237 9.74 -11.33 -2.27
C MET A 237 10.59 -12.23 -1.39
N TYR A 238 11.00 -13.39 -1.94
CA TYR A 238 11.88 -14.35 -1.27
C TYR A 238 13.36 -13.94 -1.36
N PRO A 239 14.26 -14.58 -0.55
CA PRO A 239 15.69 -14.29 -0.57
C PRO A 239 16.36 -14.45 -1.94
N ASP A 240 15.93 -15.41 -2.75
CA ASP A 240 16.39 -15.68 -4.13
C ASP A 240 15.81 -14.70 -5.18
N ARG A 241 15.08 -13.65 -4.71
CA ARG A 241 14.37 -12.66 -5.52
C ARG A 241 13.18 -13.21 -6.32
N SER A 242 12.81 -14.47 -6.16
CA SER A 242 11.49 -14.93 -6.59
C SER A 242 10.40 -14.24 -5.77
N ALA A 243 9.15 -14.30 -6.21
CA ALA A 243 8.08 -13.65 -5.46
C ALA A 243 6.77 -14.46 -5.50
N LEU A 244 6.00 -14.35 -4.43
CA LEU A 244 4.61 -14.76 -4.40
C LEU A 244 3.72 -13.52 -4.51
N LEU A 245 2.85 -13.55 -5.52
CA LEU A 245 1.89 -12.50 -5.83
C LEU A 245 0.50 -13.02 -5.45
N ALA A 246 -0.30 -12.22 -4.74
CA ALA A 246 -1.68 -12.61 -4.46
C ALA A 246 -2.63 -11.43 -4.68
N TRP A 247 -3.87 -11.76 -5.06
CA TRP A 247 -4.95 -10.80 -5.29
C TRP A 247 -6.31 -11.45 -5.07
N MET A 248 -7.35 -10.64 -4.99
CA MET A 248 -8.72 -11.15 -4.99
C MET A 248 -9.24 -11.27 -6.42
N ARG A 249 -9.79 -12.44 -6.75
CA ARG A 249 -10.43 -12.77 -8.02
C ARG A 249 -11.91 -13.06 -7.77
N GLU A 250 -12.79 -12.45 -8.55
CA GLU A 250 -14.22 -12.76 -8.58
C GLU A 250 -14.48 -13.85 -9.63
N ASN A 251 -15.32 -14.80 -9.29
CA ASN A 251 -15.79 -15.80 -10.23
C ASN A 251 -17.20 -15.46 -10.78
N THR A 252 -17.66 -16.24 -11.73
CA THR A 252 -18.95 -16.02 -12.41
C THR A 252 -20.17 -16.19 -11.50
N SER A 253 -20.03 -16.88 -10.37
CA SER A 253 -21.09 -17.05 -9.36
C SER A 253 -21.21 -15.88 -8.38
N GLY A 254 -20.36 -14.84 -8.51
CA GLY A 254 -20.36 -13.69 -7.59
C GLY A 254 -19.68 -13.97 -6.25
N THR A 255 -18.99 -15.10 -6.10
CA THR A 255 -18.06 -15.37 -5.00
C THR A 255 -16.66 -14.87 -5.34
N ALA A 256 -15.82 -14.68 -4.36
CA ALA A 256 -14.43 -14.29 -4.56
C ALA A 256 -13.48 -15.30 -3.93
N HIS A 257 -12.27 -15.36 -4.48
CA HIS A 257 -11.16 -16.14 -3.94
C HIS A 257 -9.93 -15.25 -3.79
N ILE A 258 -9.16 -15.45 -2.74
CA ILE A 258 -7.78 -15.03 -2.73
C ILE A 258 -7.01 -16.08 -3.54
N VAL A 259 -6.39 -15.62 -4.60
CA VAL A 259 -5.59 -16.43 -5.49
C VAL A 259 -4.18 -15.91 -5.52
N GLY A 260 -3.21 -16.78 -5.83
CA GLY A 260 -1.82 -16.38 -5.92
C GLY A 260 -1.11 -17.00 -7.10
N ARG A 261 0.06 -16.46 -7.38
CA ARG A 261 0.94 -16.91 -8.44
C ARG A 261 2.39 -16.70 -8.04
N PHE A 262 3.17 -17.75 -8.12
CA PHE A 262 4.62 -17.65 -7.97
C PHE A 262 5.23 -17.09 -9.26
N ILE A 263 6.26 -16.25 -9.10
CA ILE A 263 7.10 -15.76 -10.20
C ILE A 263 8.57 -15.96 -9.85
N SER A 264 9.32 -16.64 -10.74
CA SER A 264 10.75 -16.85 -10.54
C SER A 264 11.53 -15.54 -10.61
N SER A 265 12.78 -15.56 -10.17
CA SER A 265 13.69 -14.40 -10.32
C SER A 265 13.91 -13.98 -11.78
N ASN A 266 13.71 -14.89 -12.73
CA ASN A 266 13.80 -14.68 -14.18
C ASN A 266 12.45 -14.31 -14.84
N ASN A 267 11.44 -13.95 -14.03
CA ASN A 267 10.10 -13.57 -14.49
C ASN A 267 9.28 -14.72 -15.14
N GLU A 268 9.60 -15.98 -14.84
CA GLU A 268 8.78 -17.12 -15.26
C GLU A 268 7.57 -17.25 -14.34
N LEU A 269 6.39 -17.30 -14.95
CA LEU A 269 5.13 -17.34 -14.22
C LEU A 269 4.69 -18.79 -13.96
N GLY A 270 4.55 -19.16 -12.70
CA GLY A 270 3.92 -20.40 -12.27
C GLY A 270 2.40 -20.43 -12.54
N PRO A 271 1.71 -21.52 -12.20
CA PRO A 271 0.26 -21.60 -12.27
C PRO A 271 -0.42 -20.61 -11.30
N ILE A 272 -1.68 -20.29 -11.56
CA ILE A 272 -2.53 -19.57 -10.60
C ILE A 272 -3.09 -20.61 -9.63
N LEU A 273 -2.85 -20.40 -8.35
CA LEU A 273 -3.34 -21.23 -7.24
C LEU A 273 -4.49 -20.53 -6.53
N GLU A 274 -5.50 -21.29 -6.13
CA GLU A 274 -6.57 -20.79 -5.26
C GLU A 274 -6.23 -21.11 -3.81
N PHE A 275 -6.15 -20.07 -2.97
CA PHE A 275 -5.82 -20.27 -1.55
C PHE A 275 -7.08 -20.45 -0.71
N VAL A 276 -8.04 -19.52 -0.83
CA VAL A 276 -9.23 -19.52 0.02
C VAL A 276 -10.37 -18.76 -0.64
N GLN A 277 -11.60 -19.24 -0.44
CA GLN A 277 -12.81 -18.52 -0.79
C GLN A 277 -13.09 -17.44 0.26
N VAL A 278 -13.45 -16.24 -0.20
CA VAL A 278 -13.75 -15.08 0.64
C VAL A 278 -14.97 -14.32 0.11
N SER A 279 -15.50 -13.41 0.91
CA SER A 279 -16.53 -12.50 0.45
C SER A 279 -15.94 -11.43 -0.48
N PRO A 280 -16.59 -11.05 -1.60
CA PRO A 280 -16.18 -9.94 -2.45
C PRO A 280 -16.43 -8.58 -1.79
N LYS A 281 -17.20 -8.53 -0.70
CA LYS A 281 -17.57 -7.28 -0.01
C LYS A 281 -16.36 -6.52 0.53
N ARG A 282 -16.55 -5.22 0.73
CA ARG A 282 -15.50 -4.31 1.27
C ARG A 282 -14.97 -4.76 2.63
N ALA A 283 -15.84 -5.32 3.48
CA ALA A 283 -15.49 -5.78 4.81
C ALA A 283 -14.44 -6.91 4.85
N SER A 284 -14.18 -7.63 3.75
CA SER A 284 -13.09 -8.60 3.64
C SER A 284 -11.69 -7.96 3.62
N GLY A 285 -11.61 -6.63 3.50
CA GLY A 285 -10.36 -5.89 3.57
C GLY A 285 -9.35 -6.28 2.49
N PHE A 286 -8.08 -6.23 2.85
CA PHE A 286 -6.94 -6.53 1.98
C PHE A 286 -6.15 -7.70 2.56
N PRO A 287 -5.91 -8.79 1.81
CA PRO A 287 -5.05 -9.87 2.26
C PRO A 287 -3.61 -9.38 2.42
N LYS A 288 -2.84 -10.06 3.27
CA LYS A 288 -1.42 -9.80 3.49
C LYS A 288 -0.62 -11.08 3.38
N LEU A 289 0.51 -11.01 2.69
CA LEU A 289 1.54 -12.05 2.63
C LEU A 289 2.74 -11.62 3.47
N PHE A 290 3.28 -12.53 4.24
CA PHE A 290 4.53 -12.32 4.97
C PHE A 290 5.28 -13.64 5.17
N LEU A 291 6.59 -13.53 5.35
CA LEU A 291 7.44 -14.67 5.67
C LEU A 291 7.59 -14.75 7.19
N SER A 292 7.43 -15.94 7.74
CA SER A 292 7.61 -16.25 9.15
C SER A 292 8.52 -17.48 9.33
N ASP A 293 8.85 -17.81 10.56
CA ASP A 293 9.65 -19.00 10.89
C ASP A 293 8.94 -20.32 10.53
N VAL A 294 7.61 -20.30 10.41
CA VAL A 294 6.80 -21.45 10.00
C VAL A 294 6.52 -21.50 8.51
N GLY A 295 7.05 -20.54 7.74
CA GLY A 295 6.87 -20.48 6.29
C GLY A 295 6.14 -19.22 5.82
N THR A 296 5.65 -19.29 4.59
CA THR A 296 4.89 -18.19 3.97
C THR A 296 3.46 -18.18 4.46
N VAL A 297 3.07 -17.10 5.10
CA VAL A 297 1.73 -16.94 5.69
C VAL A 297 0.90 -15.96 4.87
N LEU A 298 -0.30 -16.37 4.51
CA LEU A 298 -1.38 -15.52 4.02
C LEU A 298 -2.33 -15.20 5.18
N ALA A 299 -2.59 -13.92 5.43
CA ALA A 299 -3.59 -13.47 6.40
C ALA A 299 -4.72 -12.70 5.70
N TRP A 300 -5.96 -12.91 6.14
CA TRP A 300 -7.14 -12.22 5.61
C TRP A 300 -8.22 -12.02 6.66
N THR A 301 -9.18 -11.12 6.37
CA THR A 301 -10.38 -10.96 7.18
C THR A 301 -11.48 -11.88 6.65
N ASP A 302 -11.85 -12.86 7.46
CA ASP A 302 -12.97 -13.75 7.20
C ASP A 302 -14.29 -13.12 7.68
N GLN A 303 -15.29 -13.13 6.80
CA GLN A 303 -16.62 -12.58 7.02
C GLN A 303 -17.71 -13.69 7.12
N SER A 304 -17.31 -14.94 7.22
CA SER A 304 -18.25 -16.08 7.26
C SER A 304 -18.98 -16.21 8.60
N ASP A 305 -18.37 -15.72 9.68
CA ASP A 305 -18.94 -15.73 11.03
C ASP A 305 -19.79 -14.47 11.31
N VAL A 306 -20.52 -14.48 12.41
CA VAL A 306 -21.31 -13.34 12.93
C VAL A 306 -20.44 -12.10 13.17
N ALA A 307 -19.19 -12.31 13.58
CA ALA A 307 -18.20 -11.26 13.73
C ALA A 307 -16.99 -11.52 12.82
N PRO A 308 -16.43 -10.48 12.18
CA PRO A 308 -15.22 -10.61 11.38
C PRO A 308 -14.04 -11.16 12.20
N ARG A 309 -13.25 -12.07 11.61
CA ARG A 309 -12.07 -12.64 12.24
C ARG A 309 -10.87 -12.57 11.30
N VAL A 310 -9.69 -12.39 11.85
CA VAL A 310 -8.46 -12.61 11.10
C VAL A 310 -8.18 -14.11 11.06
N ARG A 311 -7.97 -14.64 9.86
CA ARG A 311 -7.52 -16.01 9.64
C ARG A 311 -6.18 -16.02 8.92
N THR A 312 -5.43 -17.09 9.10
CA THR A 312 -4.13 -17.32 8.46
C THR A 312 -4.08 -18.69 7.81
N LEU A 313 -3.26 -18.80 6.77
CA LEU A 313 -2.96 -20.03 6.05
C LEU A 313 -1.47 -20.05 5.72
N ILE A 314 -0.78 -21.16 6.02
CA ILE A 314 0.57 -21.42 5.53
C ILE A 314 0.42 -21.94 4.11
N VAL A 315 1.01 -21.22 3.13
CA VAL A 315 0.77 -21.51 1.71
C VAL A 315 1.89 -22.33 1.04
N ASP A 316 2.95 -22.66 1.75
CA ASP A 316 4.12 -23.35 1.19
C ASP A 316 3.78 -24.73 0.63
N GLU A 317 2.91 -25.48 1.32
CA GLU A 317 2.45 -26.78 0.83
C GLU A 317 1.72 -26.67 -0.52
N LEU A 318 0.97 -25.60 -0.75
CA LEU A 318 0.29 -25.32 -2.00
C LEU A 318 1.25 -24.88 -3.11
N LEU A 319 2.44 -24.42 -2.74
CA LEU A 319 3.50 -24.00 -3.65
C LEU A 319 4.45 -25.15 -3.99
N GLY A 320 4.28 -26.33 -3.37
CA GLY A 320 5.17 -27.49 -3.55
C GLY A 320 6.57 -27.26 -2.95
N LYS A 321 6.65 -26.48 -1.89
CA LYS A 321 7.87 -26.14 -1.15
C LYS A 321 7.93 -26.85 0.18
#